data_ca262a0437691f1e1cab9616ea8b91a7
#
_entry.id   ca262a0437691f1e1cab9616ea8b91a7
#
_cell.length_a   1.000
_cell.length_b   1.000
_cell.length_c   1.000
_cell.angle_alpha   90.00
_cell.angle_beta   90.00
_cell.angle_gamma   90.00
#
_symmetry.space_group_name_H-M   'P 1'
#
loop_
_entity.id
_entity.type
_entity.pdbx_description
1 polymer ?
#
loop_
_entity_poly.entity_id
_entity_poly.type
_entity_poly.pdbx_seq_one_letter_code
_entity_poly.pdbx_strand_id
1 'polypeptide(L)'
;GLGDVYKRQTLIIILFLLAGVKLLSSEHCVNYSFTQLSIEQGLSQSTAQSILLDHKGTLWIGTKSGLNSYTQEGIKTYLHHSGDPHSLPSNYINHLTEDSLGNFWIATSKGLALYDDEQDQFNTVNSSIIYSSVGVEGGMWFGSENAIHCYDYKSKELKTIHIEKEEGKGINPVDYRIQKMLYLEDGKILIGTRKKGIYLYDCRIRQFTLLIPSSQNLLTSLYVTADHHIYTAFYGDGFYCYDRTGKMLKHYTKENSGLKNNYVLDMAEYNGNIWLATDGSGINLFTPRTFQFSQLQHIVGDYSSLPVNSITLLYKDMKDNLWAGSVRGGIFSIKETYIKTYKEAILNNTNGLSEQSVISLYEEKDGKVWIGTDGGGINLYDPSTDKFIHFPSTYGDKVVSIAEVSETELMVSLYTKGIFLFNKKTHKYRPFTIVDEETNKKECFYGYLPLANQVADGKIYIISCGTYVYHTHDHTFSRMQTDRDYDFSNDALCLSYSNDRFSLLKCAHQAFWVDQKSDSIRLLFELEKDELITSMSYDNNRMIWTCLLYTSDA
;
A
#
# COMPACT_ATOMS: atom_id res chain seq x y z
N GLY A 1 -49.20 4.92 -31.74
CA GLY A 1 -49.23 6.38 -31.71
C GLY A 1 -47.98 6.98 -31.07
N LEU A 2 -47.81 8.26 -31.13
CA LEU A 2 -46.63 9.00 -30.58
C LEU A 2 -46.29 8.68 -29.11
N GLY A 3 -47.27 8.28 -28.29
CA GLY A 3 -47.07 7.89 -26.90
C GLY A 3 -46.21 6.65 -26.65
N ASP A 4 -46.20 5.70 -27.58
CA ASP A 4 -45.40 4.48 -27.43
C ASP A 4 -43.92 4.68 -27.78
N VAL A 5 -43.61 5.63 -28.63
CA VAL A 5 -42.24 5.98 -28.99
C VAL A 5 -41.56 6.67 -27.82
N TYR A 6 -42.27 7.57 -27.13
CA TYR A 6 -41.73 8.24 -25.93
C TYR A 6 -41.53 7.29 -24.76
N LYS A 7 -42.44 6.33 -24.54
CA LYS A 7 -42.27 5.31 -23.50
C LYS A 7 -41.07 4.38 -23.79
N ARG A 8 -40.83 4.03 -25.04
CA ARG A 8 -39.66 3.21 -25.44
C ARG A 8 -38.36 4.01 -25.30
N GLN A 9 -38.34 5.32 -25.68
CA GLN A 9 -37.18 6.17 -25.50
C GLN A 9 -36.87 6.39 -24.02
N THR A 10 -37.88 6.64 -23.17
CA THR A 10 -37.69 6.78 -21.72
C THR A 10 -37.19 5.49 -21.10
N LEU A 11 -37.68 4.32 -21.52
CA LEU A 11 -37.20 3.01 -21.05
C LEU A 11 -35.76 2.72 -21.46
N ILE A 12 -35.37 3.11 -22.69
CA ILE A 12 -33.99 2.99 -23.19
C ILE A 12 -33.04 3.93 -22.42
N ILE A 13 -33.46 5.18 -22.14
CA ILE A 13 -32.66 6.12 -21.34
C ILE A 13 -32.50 5.62 -19.90
N ILE A 14 -33.55 5.05 -19.29
CA ILE A 14 -33.47 4.46 -17.95
C ILE A 14 -32.56 3.20 -17.96
N LEU A 15 -32.62 2.38 -19.00
CA LEU A 15 -31.72 1.23 -19.16
C LEU A 15 -30.26 1.64 -19.39
N PHE A 16 -30.00 2.74 -20.15
CA PHE A 16 -28.66 3.29 -20.29
C PHE A 16 -28.16 3.96 -19.00
N LEU A 17 -29.02 4.62 -18.25
CA LEU A 17 -28.68 5.17 -16.92
C LEU A 17 -28.39 4.05 -15.90
N LEU A 18 -29.17 2.97 -15.91
CA LEU A 18 -28.94 1.80 -15.06
C LEU A 18 -27.69 1.01 -15.48
N ALA A 19 -27.40 0.92 -16.78
CA ALA A 19 -26.17 0.33 -17.30
C ALA A 19 -24.96 1.23 -17.01
N GLY A 20 -25.11 2.57 -17.14
CA GLY A 20 -24.06 3.53 -16.76
C GLY A 20 -23.75 3.53 -15.27
N VAL A 21 -24.78 3.36 -14.41
CA VAL A 21 -24.59 3.22 -12.95
C VAL A 21 -23.91 1.87 -12.61
N LYS A 22 -24.14 0.79 -13.37
CA LYS A 22 -23.40 -0.47 -13.20
C LYS A 22 -21.95 -0.40 -13.72
N LEU A 23 -21.67 0.44 -14.72
CA LEU A 23 -20.30 0.68 -15.19
C LEU A 23 -19.48 1.63 -14.29
N LEU A 24 -20.15 2.38 -13.39
CA LEU A 24 -19.49 3.22 -12.39
C LEU A 24 -19.29 2.53 -11.03
N SER A 25 -19.76 1.30 -10.86
CA SER A 25 -19.53 0.45 -9.69
C SER A 25 -18.58 -0.71 -9.97
N SER A 26 -17.51 -0.51 -10.72
CA SER A 26 -16.30 -1.27 -10.43
C SER A 26 -15.85 -0.75 -9.05
N GLU A 27 -16.13 -1.49 -8.00
CA GLU A 27 -15.42 -1.33 -6.73
C GLU A 27 -13.94 -1.44 -7.09
N HIS A 28 -13.29 -0.27 -7.25
CA HIS A 28 -11.85 -0.25 -7.31
C HIS A 28 -11.40 -0.84 -5.99
N CYS A 29 -10.88 -2.05 -6.04
CA CYS A 29 -10.31 -2.72 -4.89
C CYS A 29 -9.12 -1.86 -4.46
N VAL A 30 -9.33 -0.98 -3.47
CA VAL A 30 -8.29 -0.11 -2.95
C VAL A 30 -7.26 -1.01 -2.28
N ASN A 31 -6.06 -1.03 -2.83
CA ASN A 31 -4.93 -1.69 -2.21
C ASN A 31 -4.19 -0.69 -1.32
N TYR A 32 -3.44 -1.20 -0.35
CA TYR A 32 -2.62 -0.39 0.53
C TYR A 32 -1.16 -0.81 0.42
N SER A 33 -0.27 0.15 0.46
CA SER A 33 1.17 -0.06 0.57
C SER A 33 1.65 0.36 1.95
N PHE A 34 2.63 -0.37 2.48
CA PHE A 34 3.17 -0.16 3.82
C PHE A 34 4.68 0.11 3.74
N THR A 35 5.11 1.26 4.24
CA THR A 35 6.54 1.56 4.37
C THR A 35 6.91 1.53 5.84
N GLN A 36 7.73 0.57 6.24
CA GLN A 36 8.08 0.30 7.62
C GLN A 36 9.36 1.00 8.03
N LEU A 37 9.37 1.54 9.27
CA LEU A 37 10.54 1.99 10.00
C LEU A 37 10.64 1.19 11.30
N SER A 38 11.70 0.41 11.44
CA SER A 38 11.95 -0.48 12.56
C SER A 38 13.34 -0.24 13.17
N ILE A 39 13.76 -1.10 14.07
CA ILE A 39 15.12 -1.09 14.61
C ILE A 39 16.20 -1.32 13.53
N GLU A 40 15.86 -1.98 12.43
CA GLU A 40 16.76 -2.18 11.30
C GLU A 40 17.10 -0.87 10.58
N GLN A 41 16.17 0.10 10.61
CA GLN A 41 16.38 1.44 10.08
C GLN A 41 16.88 2.44 11.14
N GLY A 42 17.12 2.00 12.38
CA GLY A 42 17.73 2.80 13.44
C GLY A 42 16.78 3.29 14.55
N LEU A 43 15.54 2.81 14.65
CA LEU A 43 14.68 3.13 15.79
C LEU A 43 15.28 2.60 17.09
N SER A 44 15.21 3.39 18.15
CA SER A 44 15.71 3.03 19.49
C SER A 44 15.01 1.80 20.08
N GLN A 45 13.76 1.53 19.66
CA GLN A 45 13.00 0.36 20.07
C GLN A 45 11.81 0.11 19.14
N SER A 46 11.41 -1.17 18.99
CA SER A 46 10.36 -1.61 18.07
C SER A 46 8.91 -1.33 18.53
N THR A 47 8.69 -0.88 19.77
CA THR A 47 7.34 -0.56 20.28
C THR A 47 7.14 0.95 20.28
N ALA A 48 6.37 1.44 19.32
CA ALA A 48 6.00 2.85 19.27
C ALA A 48 4.85 3.15 20.25
N GLN A 49 4.97 4.26 20.97
CA GLN A 49 3.97 4.76 21.92
C GLN A 49 3.25 6.00 21.41
N SER A 50 3.92 6.83 20.62
CA SER A 50 3.35 8.03 20.02
C SER A 50 4.10 8.38 18.74
N ILE A 51 3.40 8.96 17.79
CA ILE A 51 3.94 9.45 16.51
C ILE A 51 3.45 10.89 16.32
N LEU A 52 4.30 11.76 15.80
CA LEU A 52 3.96 13.12 15.45
C LEU A 52 4.76 13.56 14.22
N LEU A 53 4.12 14.13 13.22
CA LEU A 53 4.76 14.89 12.16
C LEU A 53 4.65 16.37 12.51
N ASP A 54 5.79 17.04 12.78
CA ASP A 54 5.80 18.46 13.13
C ASP A 54 5.60 19.37 11.90
N HIS A 55 5.38 20.67 12.16
CA HIS A 55 5.19 21.67 11.09
C HIS A 55 6.40 21.82 10.17
N LYS A 56 7.61 21.44 10.61
CA LYS A 56 8.85 21.44 9.81
C LYS A 56 8.99 20.21 8.93
N GLY A 57 8.16 19.19 9.13
CA GLY A 57 8.17 17.95 8.39
C GLY A 57 9.06 16.86 8.99
N THR A 58 9.54 17.03 10.23
CA THR A 58 10.23 15.99 10.99
C THR A 58 9.21 15.01 11.57
N LEU A 59 9.41 13.73 11.34
CA LEU A 59 8.59 12.68 11.95
C LEU A 59 9.23 12.26 13.28
N TRP A 60 8.50 12.53 14.38
CA TRP A 60 8.91 12.18 15.72
C TRP A 60 8.26 10.89 16.18
N ILE A 61 9.05 9.97 16.73
CA ILE A 61 8.59 8.66 17.19
C ILE A 61 9.01 8.46 18.64
N GLY A 62 8.03 8.47 19.52
CA GLY A 62 8.21 8.14 20.94
C GLY A 62 8.15 6.64 21.16
N THR A 63 9.16 6.09 21.85
CA THR A 63 9.25 4.67 22.20
C THR A 63 9.37 4.49 23.72
N LYS A 64 9.47 3.25 24.18
CA LYS A 64 9.80 2.95 25.57
C LYS A 64 11.28 3.16 25.91
N SER A 65 12.13 3.40 24.90
CA SER A 65 13.59 3.51 25.05
C SER A 65 14.17 4.72 24.32
N GLY A 66 13.45 5.83 24.31
CA GLY A 66 13.90 7.11 23.75
C GLY A 66 12.92 7.72 22.76
N LEU A 67 13.25 8.96 22.40
CA LEU A 67 12.59 9.73 21.35
C LEU A 67 13.45 9.67 20.09
N ASN A 68 12.82 9.47 18.94
CA ASN A 68 13.51 9.42 17.65
C ASN A 68 12.94 10.50 16.73
N SER A 69 13.82 11.22 16.04
CA SER A 69 13.43 12.07 14.90
C SER A 69 13.86 11.40 13.60
N TYR A 70 13.00 11.41 12.61
CA TYR A 70 13.26 10.87 11.28
C TYR A 70 13.14 11.97 10.23
N THR A 71 14.22 12.18 9.49
CA THR A 71 14.34 13.15 8.39
C THR A 71 14.93 12.47 7.15
N GLN A 72 15.24 13.24 6.13
CA GLN A 72 15.96 12.73 4.94
C GLN A 72 17.38 12.26 5.27
N GLU A 73 17.98 12.77 6.35
CA GLU A 73 19.32 12.39 6.80
C GLU A 73 19.33 11.06 7.58
N GLY A 74 18.16 10.56 7.96
CA GLY A 74 17.99 9.31 8.71
C GLY A 74 17.33 9.52 10.06
N ILE A 75 17.60 8.59 10.99
CA ILE A 75 17.04 8.59 12.34
C ILE A 75 18.07 9.07 13.34
N LYS A 76 17.70 10.09 14.14
CA LYS A 76 18.44 10.54 15.32
C LYS A 76 17.69 10.16 16.57
N THR A 77 18.40 9.61 17.56
CA THR A 77 17.81 9.17 18.84
C THR A 77 18.22 10.09 19.97
N TYR A 78 17.26 10.49 20.79
CA TYR A 78 17.42 11.28 22.00
C TYR A 78 17.11 10.43 23.22
N LEU A 79 18.00 10.50 24.22
CA LEU A 79 17.92 9.72 25.45
C LEU A 79 17.97 10.63 26.69
N HIS A 80 17.51 10.07 27.80
CA HIS A 80 17.74 10.65 29.12
C HIS A 80 19.19 10.45 29.55
N HIS A 81 19.85 11.49 29.95
CA HIS A 81 21.18 11.46 30.54
C HIS A 81 21.14 11.95 31.99
N SER A 82 21.53 11.08 32.92
CA SER A 82 21.54 11.41 34.35
C SER A 82 22.55 12.54 34.62
N GLY A 83 22.06 13.60 35.27
CA GLY A 83 22.88 14.79 35.57
C GLY A 83 22.85 15.88 34.50
N ASP A 84 22.25 15.64 33.35
CA ASP A 84 22.01 16.65 32.32
C ASP A 84 20.56 17.16 32.39
N PRO A 85 20.35 18.42 32.87
CA PRO A 85 19.00 18.99 32.97
C PRO A 85 18.35 19.29 31.63
N HIS A 86 19.12 19.31 30.54
CA HIS A 86 18.68 19.59 29.18
C HIS A 86 18.45 18.30 28.35
N SER A 87 18.60 17.12 28.94
CA SER A 87 18.22 15.88 28.34
C SER A 87 16.74 15.56 28.60
N LEU A 88 16.19 14.52 27.94
CA LEU A 88 14.82 14.04 28.21
C LEU A 88 14.63 13.71 29.69
N PRO A 89 13.45 14.01 30.30
CA PRO A 89 13.17 13.63 31.69
C PRO A 89 13.19 12.10 31.90
N SER A 90 12.84 11.32 30.88
CA SER A 90 12.88 9.84 30.86
C SER A 90 12.94 9.31 29.44
N ASN A 91 13.50 8.12 29.26
CA ASN A 91 13.48 7.40 27.99
C ASN A 91 12.10 6.84 27.63
N TYR A 92 11.18 6.70 28.58
CA TYR A 92 9.84 6.22 28.30
C TYR A 92 8.94 7.38 27.87
N ILE A 93 8.66 7.44 26.58
CA ILE A 93 7.81 8.47 25.98
C ILE A 93 6.35 7.99 26.04
N ASN A 94 5.48 8.79 26.64
CA ASN A 94 4.04 8.48 26.71
C ASN A 94 3.27 9.12 25.56
N HIS A 95 3.55 10.39 25.26
CA HIS A 95 2.78 11.16 24.28
C HIS A 95 3.62 12.30 23.68
N LEU A 96 3.36 12.59 22.42
CA LEU A 96 3.97 13.68 21.67
C LEU A 96 2.88 14.59 21.13
N THR A 97 3.10 15.89 21.19
CA THR A 97 2.16 16.86 20.61
C THR A 97 2.88 18.13 20.23
N GLU A 98 2.39 18.80 19.20
CA GLU A 98 2.79 20.13 18.81
C GLU A 98 1.60 21.08 19.01
N ASP A 99 1.87 22.26 19.53
CA ASP A 99 0.83 23.25 19.72
C ASP A 99 0.67 24.18 18.49
N SER A 100 -0.34 25.03 18.50
CA SER A 100 -0.62 25.96 17.41
C SER A 100 0.44 27.04 17.19
N LEU A 101 1.39 27.18 18.10
CA LEU A 101 2.54 28.08 18.00
C LEU A 101 3.79 27.37 17.49
N GLY A 102 3.71 26.06 17.24
CA GLY A 102 4.83 25.22 16.79
C GLY A 102 5.73 24.74 17.93
N ASN A 103 5.31 24.89 19.20
CA ASN A 103 6.07 24.32 20.31
C ASN A 103 5.87 22.82 20.38
N PHE A 104 6.98 22.06 20.42
CA PHE A 104 6.95 20.60 20.49
C PHE A 104 7.07 20.12 21.94
N TRP A 105 6.03 19.43 22.40
CA TRP A 105 5.88 18.95 23.77
C TRP A 105 6.08 17.44 23.85
N ILE A 106 6.92 17.01 24.78
CA ILE A 106 7.26 15.62 25.00
C ILE A 106 6.81 15.19 26.39
N ALA A 107 5.80 14.34 26.47
CA ALA A 107 5.35 13.74 27.71
C ALA A 107 6.09 12.42 27.96
N THR A 108 6.76 12.32 29.09
CA THR A 108 7.52 11.15 29.50
C THR A 108 6.96 10.53 30.78
N SER A 109 7.47 9.36 31.17
CA SER A 109 7.11 8.73 32.45
C SER A 109 7.62 9.47 33.70
N LYS A 110 8.40 10.55 33.54
CA LYS A 110 8.93 11.35 34.66
C LYS A 110 8.72 12.86 34.48
N GLY A 111 7.89 13.27 33.53
CA GLY A 111 7.55 14.67 33.36
C GLY A 111 7.27 15.08 31.92
N LEU A 112 6.85 16.33 31.79
CA LEU A 112 6.59 17.02 30.54
C LEU A 112 7.76 17.91 30.21
N ALA A 113 8.29 17.81 29.00
CA ALA A 113 9.35 18.65 28.49
C ALA A 113 8.90 19.42 27.24
N LEU A 114 9.50 20.58 27.05
CA LEU A 114 9.42 21.39 25.84
C LEU A 114 10.75 21.27 25.10
N TYR A 115 10.70 20.98 23.81
CA TYR A 115 11.87 20.93 22.95
C TYR A 115 12.29 22.34 22.52
N ASP A 116 13.55 22.62 22.67
CA ASP A 116 14.21 23.82 22.17
C ASP A 116 14.97 23.44 20.90
N ASP A 117 14.40 23.80 19.76
CA ASP A 117 14.94 23.47 18.45
C ASP A 117 16.24 24.23 18.10
N GLU A 118 16.42 25.47 18.64
CA GLU A 118 17.62 26.26 18.37
C GLU A 118 18.85 25.66 19.05
N GLN A 119 18.66 25.10 20.25
CA GLN A 119 19.73 24.50 21.04
C GLN A 119 19.76 22.98 20.98
N ASP A 120 18.76 22.36 20.31
CA ASP A 120 18.57 20.91 20.24
C ASP A 120 18.53 20.25 21.64
N GLN A 121 17.73 20.81 22.54
CA GLN A 121 17.67 20.49 23.98
C GLN A 121 16.23 20.35 24.47
N PHE A 122 16.05 19.75 25.66
CA PHE A 122 14.77 19.57 26.31
C PHE A 122 14.69 20.29 27.64
N ASN A 123 13.70 21.14 27.80
CA ASN A 123 13.47 21.90 29.03
C ASN A 123 12.28 21.25 29.78
N THR A 124 12.53 20.70 30.97
CA THR A 124 11.48 20.12 31.80
C THR A 124 10.56 21.20 32.36
N VAL A 125 9.27 21.15 32.03
CA VAL A 125 8.26 22.15 32.45
C VAL A 125 7.47 21.68 33.68
N ASN A 126 7.20 20.36 33.76
CA ASN A 126 6.42 19.77 34.85
C ASN A 126 6.88 18.33 35.10
N SER A 127 6.84 17.89 36.37
CA SER A 127 7.21 16.51 36.77
C SER A 127 6.06 15.52 36.78
N SER A 128 4.83 15.95 36.45
CA SER A 128 3.68 15.06 36.38
C SER A 128 3.75 14.15 35.15
N ILE A 129 3.29 12.91 35.32
CA ILE A 129 3.17 11.96 34.19
C ILE A 129 1.97 12.35 33.35
N ILE A 130 2.23 12.71 32.11
CA ILE A 130 1.20 13.09 31.14
C ILE A 130 0.90 11.92 30.20
N TYR A 131 -0.36 11.70 29.87
CA TYR A 131 -0.83 10.60 29.00
C TYR A 131 -1.56 11.10 27.74
N SER A 132 -2.07 12.30 27.77
CA SER A 132 -2.77 12.91 26.64
C SER A 132 -2.67 14.42 26.67
N SER A 133 -2.90 15.05 25.53
CA SER A 133 -2.94 16.51 25.41
C SER A 133 -4.03 16.94 24.44
N VAL A 134 -4.42 18.21 24.53
CA VAL A 134 -5.31 18.84 23.58
C VAL A 134 -5.03 20.33 23.50
N GLY A 135 -4.93 20.87 22.28
CA GLY A 135 -4.90 22.30 22.03
C GLY A 135 -6.25 22.94 22.29
N VAL A 136 -6.25 24.08 22.96
CA VAL A 136 -7.44 24.91 23.20
C VAL A 136 -7.16 26.34 22.77
N GLU A 137 -8.19 27.16 22.67
CA GLU A 137 -8.00 28.57 22.36
C GLU A 137 -7.11 29.24 23.45
N GLY A 138 -5.96 29.75 23.04
CA GLY A 138 -4.99 30.45 23.91
C GLY A 138 -4.10 29.57 24.78
N GLY A 139 -4.12 28.24 24.60
CA GLY A 139 -3.27 27.38 25.43
C GLY A 139 -3.23 25.92 25.03
N MET A 140 -2.51 25.15 25.83
CA MET A 140 -2.37 23.71 25.69
C MET A 140 -2.70 23.00 27.00
N TRP A 141 -3.52 21.95 26.94
CA TRP A 141 -3.93 21.21 28.11
C TRP A 141 -3.39 19.79 28.10
N PHE A 142 -2.93 19.34 29.26
CA PHE A 142 -2.26 18.07 29.45
C PHE A 142 -2.94 17.25 30.53
N GLY A 143 -3.31 16.01 30.20
CA GLY A 143 -3.99 15.07 31.09
C GLY A 143 -3.01 14.18 31.83
N SER A 144 -3.11 14.16 33.17
CA SER A 144 -2.33 13.32 34.07
C SER A 144 -3.15 12.23 34.75
N GLU A 145 -2.71 11.65 35.85
CA GLU A 145 -3.45 10.59 36.57
C GLU A 145 -4.76 11.04 37.19
N ASN A 146 -4.88 12.31 37.61
CA ASN A 146 -6.10 12.82 38.25
C ASN A 146 -6.29 14.32 38.08
N ALA A 147 -5.55 14.93 37.17
CA ALA A 147 -5.56 16.37 36.95
C ALA A 147 -5.33 16.74 35.49
N ILE A 148 -5.76 17.92 35.15
CA ILE A 148 -5.46 18.59 33.90
C ILE A 148 -4.54 19.75 34.20
N HIS A 149 -3.42 19.81 33.48
CA HIS A 149 -2.46 20.90 33.55
C HIS A 149 -2.68 21.82 32.35
N CYS A 150 -3.08 23.05 32.59
CA CYS A 150 -3.44 24.03 31.57
C CYS A 150 -2.29 25.03 31.40
N TYR A 151 -1.62 24.99 30.26
CA TYR A 151 -0.59 25.94 29.89
C TYR A 151 -1.20 27.09 29.11
N ASP A 152 -1.03 28.32 29.62
CA ASP A 152 -1.53 29.55 28.99
C ASP A 152 -0.38 30.22 28.19
N TYR A 153 -0.62 30.49 26.90
CA TYR A 153 0.40 31.06 26.02
C TYR A 153 0.82 32.49 26.36
N LYS A 154 -0.09 33.29 26.96
CA LYS A 154 0.20 34.69 27.31
C LYS A 154 1.00 34.79 28.57
N SER A 155 0.57 34.13 29.64
CA SER A 155 1.27 34.17 30.92
C SER A 155 2.47 33.23 31.00
N LYS A 156 2.53 32.23 30.10
CA LYS A 156 3.51 31.12 30.13
C LYS A 156 3.46 30.31 31.43
N GLU A 157 2.32 30.32 32.12
CA GLU A 157 2.09 29.61 33.37
C GLU A 157 1.33 28.31 33.15
N LEU A 158 1.65 27.32 33.99
CA LEU A 158 0.95 26.05 34.05
C LEU A 158 0.02 26.02 35.27
N LYS A 159 -1.30 25.98 35.06
CA LYS A 159 -2.32 25.87 36.12
C LYS A 159 -2.86 24.45 36.16
N THR A 160 -3.15 23.93 37.37
CA THR A 160 -3.67 22.57 37.55
C THR A 160 -5.14 22.61 37.98
N ILE A 161 -5.96 21.84 37.28
CA ILE A 161 -7.39 21.60 37.58
C ILE A 161 -7.53 20.14 37.98
N HIS A 162 -8.05 19.88 39.19
CA HIS A 162 -8.32 18.52 39.65
C HIS A 162 -9.75 18.11 39.26
N ILE A 163 -9.88 16.86 38.77
CA ILE A 163 -11.19 16.23 38.63
C ILE A 163 -11.71 15.98 40.05
N GLU A 164 -12.90 16.54 40.40
CA GLU A 164 -13.48 16.37 41.74
C GLU A 164 -13.67 14.90 42.08
N LYS A 165 -13.18 14.51 43.26
CA LYS A 165 -13.28 13.15 43.77
C LYS A 165 -14.64 12.97 44.45
N GLU A 166 -15.34 11.87 44.20
CA GLU A 166 -16.43 11.42 45.03
C GLU A 166 -15.91 11.21 46.47
N GLU A 167 -16.43 11.98 47.43
CA GLU A 167 -16.04 11.84 48.83
C GLU A 167 -16.44 10.46 49.38
N GLY A 168 -15.53 9.78 50.06
CA GLY A 168 -15.82 8.65 50.96
C GLY A 168 -15.55 7.24 50.48
N LYS A 169 -15.05 7.03 49.25
CA LYS A 169 -14.56 5.70 48.80
C LYS A 169 -13.07 5.71 48.59
N GLY A 170 -12.36 4.67 49.06
CA GLY A 170 -10.92 4.47 48.80
C GLY A 170 -10.63 4.50 47.30
N ILE A 171 -10.31 5.68 46.78
CA ILE A 171 -10.18 5.93 45.34
C ILE A 171 -8.75 5.62 44.94
N ASN A 172 -8.58 4.72 43.97
CA ASN A 172 -7.29 4.52 43.33
C ASN A 172 -7.09 5.65 42.29
N PRO A 173 -6.09 6.55 42.46
CA PRO A 173 -5.84 7.66 41.51
C PRO A 173 -5.67 7.20 40.07
N VAL A 174 -5.12 6.00 39.85
CA VAL A 174 -4.91 5.41 38.53
C VAL A 174 -6.22 5.21 37.74
N ASP A 175 -7.37 5.06 38.41
CA ASP A 175 -8.67 4.92 37.76
C ASP A 175 -9.13 6.22 37.09
N TYR A 176 -8.66 7.39 37.57
CA TYR A 176 -8.95 8.71 37.00
C TYR A 176 -7.91 9.15 35.97
N ARG A 177 -6.91 8.33 35.65
CA ARG A 177 -5.93 8.64 34.60
C ARG A 177 -6.66 9.15 33.35
N ILE A 178 -6.29 10.35 32.89
CA ILE A 178 -6.83 10.93 31.69
C ILE A 178 -6.18 10.27 30.48
N GLN A 179 -6.91 9.37 29.86
CA GLN A 179 -6.42 8.53 28.77
C GLN A 179 -6.45 9.24 27.41
N LYS A 180 -7.47 10.06 27.18
CA LYS A 180 -7.66 10.82 25.93
C LYS A 180 -8.40 12.10 26.22
N MET A 181 -8.04 13.19 25.55
CA MET A 181 -8.78 14.45 25.56
C MET A 181 -9.03 14.90 24.12
N LEU A 182 -10.21 15.44 23.86
CA LEU A 182 -10.61 15.98 22.56
C LEU A 182 -11.28 17.32 22.75
N TYR A 183 -10.81 18.35 22.04
CA TYR A 183 -11.47 19.66 22.01
C TYR A 183 -12.68 19.58 21.07
N LEU A 184 -13.82 19.98 21.58
CA LEU A 184 -15.05 20.10 20.83
C LEU A 184 -15.29 21.57 20.48
N GLU A 185 -16.09 21.79 19.46
CA GLU A 185 -16.61 23.11 19.18
C GLU A 185 -17.32 23.70 20.43
N ASP A 186 -17.45 24.99 20.52
CA ASP A 186 -18.09 25.73 21.66
C ASP A 186 -17.29 25.77 22.97
N GLY A 187 -15.98 25.52 22.97
CA GLY A 187 -15.15 25.63 24.17
C GLY A 187 -15.40 24.53 25.19
N LYS A 188 -15.75 23.34 24.73
CA LYS A 188 -15.88 22.13 25.54
C LYS A 188 -14.79 21.14 25.24
N ILE A 189 -14.41 20.35 26.25
CA ILE A 189 -13.41 19.29 26.13
C ILE A 189 -14.03 17.97 26.59
N LEU A 190 -13.94 16.97 25.74
CA LEU A 190 -14.30 15.61 26.08
C LEU A 190 -13.08 14.92 26.71
N ILE A 191 -13.25 14.38 27.91
CA ILE A 191 -12.17 13.82 28.72
C ILE A 191 -12.48 12.37 29.04
N GLY A 192 -11.77 11.47 28.41
CA GLY A 192 -11.85 10.03 28.66
C GLY A 192 -10.92 9.62 29.79
N THR A 193 -11.46 9.10 30.88
CA THR A 193 -10.70 8.56 31.98
C THR A 193 -10.51 7.04 31.83
N ARG A 194 -9.49 6.50 32.46
CA ARG A 194 -9.15 5.07 32.33
C ARG A 194 -10.30 4.15 32.76
N LYS A 195 -10.99 4.45 33.89
CA LYS A 195 -12.06 3.61 34.45
C LYS A 195 -13.27 4.37 35.00
N LYS A 196 -13.23 5.70 35.04
CA LYS A 196 -14.28 6.51 35.69
C LYS A 196 -15.26 7.15 34.71
N GLY A 197 -15.25 6.69 33.46
CA GLY A 197 -16.15 7.16 32.42
C GLY A 197 -15.58 8.34 31.63
N ILE A 198 -16.44 8.99 30.87
CA ILE A 198 -16.10 10.08 29.98
C ILE A 198 -16.83 11.32 30.45
N TYR A 199 -16.07 12.37 30.69
CA TYR A 199 -16.55 13.65 31.19
C TYR A 199 -16.56 14.68 30.05
N LEU A 200 -17.54 15.59 30.11
CA LEU A 200 -17.55 16.82 29.36
C LEU A 200 -17.13 17.96 30.29
N TYR A 201 -16.06 18.65 29.96
CA TYR A 201 -15.67 19.88 30.66
C TYR A 201 -16.03 21.09 29.83
N ASP A 202 -16.80 21.99 30.43
CA ASP A 202 -17.16 23.27 29.81
C ASP A 202 -16.20 24.35 30.32
N CYS A 203 -15.36 24.88 29.42
CA CYS A 203 -14.32 25.87 29.73
C CYS A 203 -14.90 27.22 30.19
N ARG A 204 -16.16 27.55 29.81
CA ARG A 204 -16.81 28.83 30.14
C ARG A 204 -17.27 28.87 31.58
N ILE A 205 -17.94 27.79 32.01
CA ILE A 205 -18.49 27.67 33.38
C ILE A 205 -17.56 26.89 34.31
N ARG A 206 -16.46 26.32 33.78
CA ARG A 206 -15.44 25.54 34.50
C ARG A 206 -16.01 24.35 35.27
N GLN A 207 -16.94 23.62 34.64
CA GLN A 207 -17.63 22.48 35.27
C GLN A 207 -17.43 21.18 34.52
N PHE A 208 -17.24 20.10 35.27
CA PHE A 208 -17.24 18.73 34.76
C PHE A 208 -18.66 18.15 34.81
N THR A 209 -19.10 17.50 33.74
CA THR A 209 -20.33 16.73 33.68
C THR A 209 -20.01 15.33 33.23
N LEU A 210 -20.40 14.28 33.95
CA LEU A 210 -20.29 12.91 33.52
C LEU A 210 -21.21 12.67 32.33
N LEU A 211 -20.66 12.42 31.15
CA LEU A 211 -21.43 12.22 29.91
C LEU A 211 -21.71 10.73 29.66
N ILE A 212 -20.68 9.89 29.80
CA ILE A 212 -20.80 8.43 29.63
C ILE A 212 -20.27 7.78 30.91
N PRO A 213 -21.12 6.98 31.59
CA PRO A 213 -20.70 6.33 32.83
C PRO A 213 -19.58 5.33 32.64
N SER A 214 -18.91 4.98 33.73
CA SER A 214 -17.78 4.07 33.74
C SER A 214 -18.16 2.68 33.21
N SER A 215 -17.25 2.09 32.41
CA SER A 215 -17.22 0.66 32.10
C SER A 215 -16.36 -0.08 33.12
N GLN A 216 -16.56 -1.39 33.28
CA GLN A 216 -15.63 -2.25 34.05
C GLN A 216 -14.27 -2.38 33.35
N ASN A 217 -14.25 -2.20 32.03
CA ASN A 217 -13.07 -2.33 31.20
C ASN A 217 -12.32 -1.00 31.05
N LEU A 218 -11.04 -1.07 30.71
CA LEU A 218 -10.18 0.10 30.54
C LEU A 218 -10.51 0.81 29.22
N LEU A 219 -10.74 2.14 29.27
CA LEU A 219 -10.80 2.95 28.06
C LEU A 219 -9.43 2.90 27.36
N THR A 220 -9.44 2.53 26.08
CA THR A 220 -8.23 2.50 25.23
C THR A 220 -8.21 3.65 24.25
N SER A 221 -9.35 3.99 23.63
CA SER A 221 -9.43 5.07 22.67
C SER A 221 -10.78 5.80 22.73
N LEU A 222 -10.77 7.06 22.28
CA LEU A 222 -11.91 7.96 22.21
C LEU A 222 -11.77 8.79 20.94
N TYR A 223 -12.80 8.82 20.13
CA TYR A 223 -12.84 9.59 18.88
C TYR A 223 -14.22 10.24 18.68
N VAL A 224 -14.26 11.42 18.06
CA VAL A 224 -15.50 12.11 17.70
C VAL A 224 -15.48 12.43 16.22
N THR A 225 -16.50 12.00 15.51
CA THR A 225 -16.67 12.26 14.07
C THR A 225 -17.27 13.65 13.82
N ALA A 226 -17.15 14.16 12.60
CA ALA A 226 -17.70 15.46 12.20
C ALA A 226 -19.24 15.55 12.36
N ASP A 227 -19.96 14.45 12.32
CA ASP A 227 -21.40 14.35 12.59
C ASP A 227 -21.74 14.18 14.09
N HIS A 228 -20.76 14.45 14.96
CA HIS A 228 -20.85 14.45 16.43
C HIS A 228 -21.17 13.09 17.07
N HIS A 229 -20.93 11.97 16.38
CA HIS A 229 -20.94 10.66 17.03
C HIS A 229 -19.66 10.46 17.85
N ILE A 230 -19.83 9.93 19.06
CA ILE A 230 -18.73 9.63 19.96
C ILE A 230 -18.44 8.13 19.87
N TYR A 231 -17.24 7.77 19.43
CA TYR A 231 -16.76 6.41 19.41
C TYR A 231 -15.78 6.17 20.55
N THR A 232 -15.98 5.08 21.28
CA THR A 232 -15.10 4.69 22.39
C THR A 232 -14.72 3.23 22.27
N ALA A 233 -13.48 2.90 22.58
CA ALA A 233 -13.04 1.53 22.68
C ALA A 233 -12.63 1.19 24.11
N PHE A 234 -12.98 -0.01 24.56
CA PHE A 234 -12.60 -0.54 25.86
C PHE A 234 -11.85 -1.84 25.69
N TYR A 235 -10.81 -2.04 26.48
CA TYR A 235 -9.92 -3.21 26.40
C TYR A 235 -10.67 -4.52 26.55
N GLY A 236 -10.67 -5.34 25.49
CA GLY A 236 -11.35 -6.65 25.46
C GLY A 236 -12.88 -6.60 25.26
N ASP A 237 -13.46 -5.44 25.01
CA ASP A 237 -14.92 -5.24 24.93
C ASP A 237 -15.36 -4.60 23.59
N GLY A 238 -14.48 -4.58 22.59
CA GLY A 238 -14.78 -3.99 21.30
C GLY A 238 -14.88 -2.46 21.34
N PHE A 239 -15.82 -1.90 20.59
CA PHE A 239 -16.04 -0.45 20.59
C PHE A 239 -17.52 -0.08 20.53
N TYR A 240 -17.80 1.13 20.96
CA TYR A 240 -19.15 1.66 21.11
C TYR A 240 -19.32 2.92 20.29
N CYS A 241 -20.55 3.14 19.84
CA CYS A 241 -21.01 4.38 19.24
C CYS A 241 -22.06 5.03 20.15
N TYR A 242 -21.88 6.31 20.46
CA TYR A 242 -22.80 7.13 21.22
C TYR A 242 -23.20 8.35 20.41
N ASP A 243 -24.36 8.91 20.68
CA ASP A 243 -24.73 10.25 20.21
C ASP A 243 -24.01 11.34 21.04
N ARG A 244 -24.17 12.59 20.62
CA ARG A 244 -23.55 13.74 21.30
C ARG A 244 -24.03 13.95 22.76
N THR A 245 -25.13 13.31 23.18
CA THR A 245 -25.64 13.38 24.55
C THR A 245 -25.10 12.27 25.46
N GLY A 246 -24.30 11.37 24.93
CA GLY A 246 -23.77 10.20 25.63
C GLY A 246 -24.72 9.01 25.68
N LYS A 247 -25.83 9.05 24.91
CA LYS A 247 -26.72 7.90 24.77
C LYS A 247 -26.07 6.87 23.84
N MET A 248 -25.95 5.65 24.31
CA MET A 248 -25.43 4.54 23.52
C MET A 248 -26.36 4.21 22.34
N LEU A 249 -25.81 4.25 21.14
CA LEU A 249 -26.48 3.89 19.89
C LEU A 249 -26.19 2.43 19.53
N LYS A 250 -24.93 2.00 19.63
CA LYS A 250 -24.50 0.65 19.25
C LYS A 250 -23.24 0.22 19.96
N HIS A 251 -23.15 -1.09 20.24
CA HIS A 251 -21.97 -1.79 20.72
C HIS A 251 -21.55 -2.83 19.68
N TYR A 252 -20.29 -2.78 19.25
CA TYR A 252 -19.73 -3.64 18.23
C TYR A 252 -18.66 -4.55 18.84
N THR A 253 -18.88 -5.86 18.70
CA THR A 253 -17.94 -6.90 19.13
C THR A 253 -17.74 -7.91 18.01
N LYS A 254 -16.76 -8.78 18.13
CA LYS A 254 -16.53 -9.87 17.16
C LYS A 254 -17.70 -10.89 17.12
N GLU A 255 -18.51 -10.95 18.19
CA GLU A 255 -19.65 -11.85 18.31
C GLU A 255 -20.91 -11.32 17.63
N ASN A 256 -21.06 -9.99 17.51
CA ASN A 256 -22.28 -9.35 17.00
C ASN A 256 -22.09 -8.49 15.73
N SER A 257 -20.85 -8.40 15.23
CA SER A 257 -20.51 -7.56 14.09
C SER A 257 -19.43 -8.21 13.22
N GLY A 258 -18.94 -7.48 12.20
CA GLY A 258 -17.79 -7.90 11.37
C GLY A 258 -16.43 -7.63 12.00
N LEU A 259 -16.37 -7.09 13.22
CA LEU A 259 -15.12 -6.86 13.95
C LEU A 259 -14.41 -8.20 14.18
N LYS A 260 -13.09 -8.25 13.99
CA LYS A 260 -12.33 -9.49 14.09
C LYS A 260 -11.69 -9.73 15.47
N ASN A 261 -11.60 -8.67 16.28
CA ASN A 261 -11.02 -8.75 17.63
C ASN A 261 -11.61 -7.68 18.56
N ASN A 262 -11.96 -8.06 19.77
CA ASN A 262 -12.49 -7.15 20.81
C ASN A 262 -11.41 -6.28 21.47
N TYR A 263 -10.11 -6.57 21.27
CA TYR A 263 -9.01 -5.78 21.80
C TYR A 263 -8.68 -4.62 20.84
N VAL A 264 -9.55 -3.62 20.81
CA VAL A 264 -9.34 -2.36 20.06
C VAL A 264 -8.50 -1.44 20.94
N LEU A 265 -7.31 -1.06 20.45
CA LEU A 265 -6.32 -0.27 21.21
C LEU A 265 -6.34 1.22 20.85
N ASP A 266 -6.59 1.55 19.59
CA ASP A 266 -6.70 2.94 19.12
C ASP A 266 -7.64 3.04 17.92
N MET A 267 -8.10 4.28 17.62
CA MET A 267 -9.00 4.59 16.52
C MET A 267 -8.61 5.90 15.85
N ALA A 268 -8.73 5.93 14.52
CA ALA A 268 -8.57 7.13 13.71
C ALA A 268 -9.59 7.15 12.56
N GLU A 269 -10.05 8.33 12.16
CA GLU A 269 -10.82 8.48 10.93
C GLU A 269 -9.90 8.77 9.76
N TYR A 270 -10.02 7.97 8.70
CA TYR A 270 -9.28 8.16 7.47
C TYR A 270 -10.14 7.71 6.27
N ASN A 271 -10.24 8.58 5.25
CA ASN A 271 -11.04 8.36 4.04
C ASN A 271 -12.49 7.91 4.31
N GLY A 272 -13.16 8.56 5.31
CA GLY A 272 -14.56 8.31 5.65
C GLY A 272 -14.83 6.98 6.36
N ASN A 273 -13.78 6.25 6.74
CA ASN A 273 -13.84 5.04 7.55
C ASN A 273 -13.23 5.27 8.93
N ILE A 274 -13.72 4.55 9.93
CA ILE A 274 -13.08 4.46 11.24
C ILE A 274 -12.11 3.27 11.22
N TRP A 275 -10.84 3.56 11.31
CA TRP A 275 -9.76 2.60 11.38
C TRP A 275 -9.55 2.19 12.83
N LEU A 276 -9.55 0.90 13.10
CA LEU A 276 -9.48 0.30 14.43
C LEU A 276 -8.18 -0.49 14.55
N ALA A 277 -7.23 0.01 15.33
CA ALA A 277 -6.01 -0.72 15.69
C ALA A 277 -6.35 -1.84 16.66
N THR A 278 -5.96 -3.08 16.36
CA THR A 278 -6.28 -4.22 17.22
C THR A 278 -5.04 -4.99 17.66
N ASP A 279 -5.13 -5.62 18.83
CA ASP A 279 -4.07 -6.50 19.33
C ASP A 279 -4.23 -7.90 18.74
N GLY A 280 -3.45 -8.18 17.68
CA GLY A 280 -3.34 -9.50 17.06
C GLY A 280 -4.24 -9.74 15.83
N SER A 281 -5.12 -8.81 15.44
CA SER A 281 -5.95 -8.94 14.22
C SER A 281 -5.71 -7.83 13.20
N GLY A 282 -4.57 -7.16 13.26
CA GLY A 282 -4.23 -6.08 12.34
C GLY A 282 -5.10 -4.85 12.54
N ILE A 283 -5.52 -4.24 11.43
CA ILE A 283 -6.40 -3.07 11.41
C ILE A 283 -7.74 -3.48 10.85
N ASN A 284 -8.81 -3.18 11.58
CA ASN A 284 -10.18 -3.32 11.08
C ASN A 284 -10.69 -1.97 10.61
N LEU A 285 -11.31 -1.92 9.45
CA LEU A 285 -11.92 -0.73 8.88
C LEU A 285 -13.44 -0.84 9.08
N PHE A 286 -14.02 0.13 9.75
CA PHE A 286 -15.45 0.25 9.92
C PHE A 286 -15.98 1.38 9.06
N THR A 287 -16.94 1.09 8.18
CA THR A 287 -17.62 2.09 7.35
C THR A 287 -18.92 2.52 8.03
N PRO A 288 -19.00 3.71 8.63
CA PRO A 288 -20.18 4.14 9.40
C PRO A 288 -21.48 4.19 8.58
N ARG A 289 -21.38 4.52 7.28
CA ARG A 289 -22.55 4.64 6.38
C ARG A 289 -23.25 3.32 6.08
N THR A 290 -22.50 2.22 5.99
CA THR A 290 -23.01 0.89 5.61
C THR A 290 -22.95 -0.11 6.76
N PHE A 291 -22.32 0.24 7.88
CA PHE A 291 -22.05 -0.63 9.03
C PHE A 291 -21.21 -1.88 8.65
N GLN A 292 -20.47 -1.80 7.56
CA GLN A 292 -19.62 -2.89 7.08
C GLN A 292 -18.22 -2.81 7.69
N PHE A 293 -17.60 -3.99 7.77
CA PHE A 293 -16.22 -4.14 8.23
C PHE A 293 -15.38 -4.78 7.14
N SER A 294 -14.16 -4.27 6.98
CA SER A 294 -13.08 -4.93 6.25
C SER A 294 -11.84 -5.02 7.15
N GLN A 295 -10.84 -5.78 6.74
CA GLN A 295 -9.67 -6.05 7.57
C GLN A 295 -8.39 -5.98 6.73
N LEU A 296 -7.38 -5.32 7.28
CA LEU A 296 -5.99 -5.42 6.85
C LEU A 296 -5.24 -6.25 7.88
N GLN A 297 -4.55 -7.30 7.45
CA GLN A 297 -3.81 -8.20 8.34
C GLN A 297 -2.46 -8.56 7.74
N HIS A 298 -1.55 -8.99 8.59
CA HIS A 298 -0.29 -9.59 8.18
C HIS A 298 -0.55 -10.99 7.61
N ILE A 299 -0.09 -11.21 6.39
CA ILE A 299 -0.10 -12.51 5.73
C ILE A 299 1.36 -12.93 5.53
N VAL A 300 1.75 -14.04 6.14
CA VAL A 300 3.13 -14.54 6.05
C VAL A 300 3.47 -14.80 4.59
N GLY A 301 4.56 -14.14 4.11
CA GLY A 301 5.01 -14.23 2.74
C GLY A 301 4.36 -13.26 1.75
N ASP A 302 3.35 -12.51 2.19
CA ASP A 302 2.80 -11.41 1.42
C ASP A 302 3.37 -10.07 1.93
N TYR A 303 4.38 -9.57 1.24
CA TYR A 303 5.05 -8.30 1.58
C TYR A 303 4.20 -7.06 1.27
N SER A 304 3.07 -7.21 0.58
CA SER A 304 2.08 -6.16 0.38
C SER A 304 1.06 -6.10 1.51
N SER A 305 1.06 -7.09 2.41
CA SER A 305 0.21 -7.13 3.59
C SER A 305 0.79 -6.31 4.75
N LEU A 306 0.01 -6.11 5.83
CA LEU A 306 0.50 -5.43 7.04
C LEU A 306 1.82 -6.07 7.54
N PRO A 307 2.80 -5.27 8.00
CA PRO A 307 4.03 -5.82 8.56
C PRO A 307 3.82 -6.71 9.79
N VAL A 308 2.83 -6.40 10.62
CA VAL A 308 2.47 -7.15 11.84
C VAL A 308 0.99 -7.02 12.18
N ASN A 309 0.45 -7.95 13.00
CA ASN A 309 -0.97 -7.95 13.39
C ASN A 309 -1.27 -7.24 14.73
N SER A 310 -0.28 -6.91 15.56
CA SER A 310 -0.50 -6.22 16.83
C SER A 310 -0.22 -4.73 16.67
N ILE A 311 -1.28 -3.96 16.44
CA ILE A 311 -1.24 -2.51 16.19
C ILE A 311 -1.68 -1.79 17.45
N THR A 312 -0.87 -0.84 17.93
CA THR A 312 -1.08 -0.15 19.20
C THR A 312 -1.62 1.26 19.07
N LEU A 313 -1.33 1.93 17.96
CA LEU A 313 -1.76 3.31 17.72
C LEU A 313 -1.97 3.57 16.23
N LEU A 314 -2.80 4.55 15.94
CA LEU A 314 -3.04 5.13 14.62
C LEU A 314 -2.86 6.65 14.73
N TYR A 315 -2.14 7.22 13.79
CA TYR A 315 -1.90 8.66 13.72
C TYR A 315 -2.11 9.18 12.31
N LYS A 316 -3.05 10.09 12.14
CA LYS A 316 -3.26 10.83 10.90
C LYS A 316 -2.51 12.15 11.00
N ASP A 317 -1.54 12.36 10.11
CA ASP A 317 -0.72 13.57 10.12
C ASP A 317 -1.40 14.74 9.37
N MET A 318 -0.81 15.93 9.49
CA MET A 318 -1.32 17.16 8.85
C MET A 318 -1.23 17.14 7.32
N LYS A 319 -0.51 16.20 6.73
CA LYS A 319 -0.40 15.98 5.28
C LYS A 319 -1.33 14.87 4.79
N ASP A 320 -2.28 14.46 5.63
CA ASP A 320 -3.26 13.43 5.33
C ASP A 320 -2.66 12.02 5.11
N ASN A 321 -1.46 11.74 5.69
CA ASN A 321 -0.92 10.40 5.71
C ASN A 321 -1.38 9.69 6.98
N LEU A 322 -1.68 8.39 6.86
CA LEU A 322 -1.99 7.53 8.00
C LEU A 322 -0.76 6.74 8.41
N TRP A 323 -0.43 6.81 9.69
CA TRP A 323 0.66 6.07 10.33
C TRP A 323 0.11 5.08 11.34
N ALA A 324 0.73 3.92 11.44
CA ALA A 324 0.43 2.94 12.46
C ALA A 324 1.69 2.59 13.27
N GLY A 325 1.51 2.49 14.57
CA GLY A 325 2.53 1.97 15.47
C GLY A 325 2.18 0.58 15.94
N SER A 326 3.19 -0.23 16.22
CA SER A 326 3.02 -1.64 16.58
C SER A 326 3.83 -2.05 17.79
N VAL A 327 3.58 -3.25 18.32
CA VAL A 327 4.31 -3.76 19.48
C VAL A 327 5.74 -4.17 19.14
N ARG A 328 5.99 -4.74 17.95
CA ARG A 328 7.29 -5.31 17.57
C ARG A 328 7.78 -4.94 16.19
N GLY A 329 6.96 -4.29 15.38
CA GLY A 329 7.28 -3.92 14.00
C GLY A 329 7.69 -2.45 13.82
N GLY A 330 7.89 -1.68 14.89
CA GLY A 330 8.14 -0.24 14.78
C GLY A 330 6.88 0.52 14.36
N ILE A 331 7.05 1.45 13.44
CA ILE A 331 5.97 2.19 12.80
C ILE A 331 5.93 1.90 11.31
N PHE A 332 4.81 2.17 10.67
CA PHE A 332 4.70 2.15 9.23
C PHE A 332 3.66 3.16 8.72
N SER A 333 3.95 3.74 7.57
CA SER A 333 2.98 4.54 6.84
C SER A 333 2.06 3.64 6.03
N ILE A 334 0.80 4.06 5.93
CA ILE A 334 -0.24 3.38 5.16
C ILE A 334 -0.67 4.32 4.04
N LYS A 335 -0.52 3.89 2.79
CA LYS A 335 -0.90 4.68 1.62
C LYS A 335 -1.79 3.86 0.72
N GLU A 336 -2.85 4.46 0.22
CA GLU A 336 -3.63 3.87 -0.87
C GLU A 336 -2.77 3.76 -2.12
N THR A 337 -2.91 2.66 -2.82
CA THR A 337 -2.20 2.40 -4.08
C THR A 337 -3.10 1.65 -5.05
N TYR A 338 -2.94 1.98 -6.33
CA TYR A 338 -3.54 1.21 -7.42
C TYR A 338 -2.58 0.15 -7.96
N ILE A 339 -1.37 0.09 -7.42
CA ILE A 339 -0.35 -0.90 -7.80
C ILE A 339 -0.43 -2.07 -6.83
N LYS A 340 -0.64 -3.26 -7.38
CA LYS A 340 -0.54 -4.51 -6.64
C LYS A 340 0.75 -5.23 -7.01
N THR A 341 1.53 -5.59 -6.01
CA THR A 341 2.81 -6.27 -6.20
C THR A 341 2.66 -7.75 -5.88
N TYR A 342 3.09 -8.59 -6.82
CA TYR A 342 3.16 -10.04 -6.63
C TYR A 342 4.62 -10.46 -6.50
N LYS A 343 4.88 -11.41 -5.63
CA LYS A 343 6.21 -11.99 -5.38
C LYS A 343 6.18 -13.50 -5.51
N GLU A 344 7.34 -14.12 -5.35
CA GLU A 344 7.48 -15.57 -5.36
C GLU A 344 6.66 -16.22 -4.24
N ALA A 345 6.03 -17.36 -4.57
CA ALA A 345 5.32 -18.18 -3.60
C ALA A 345 6.29 -18.84 -2.62
N ILE A 346 5.95 -18.82 -1.34
CA ILE A 346 6.72 -19.45 -0.28
C ILE A 346 5.88 -20.51 0.45
N LEU A 347 6.52 -21.32 1.30
CA LEU A 347 5.89 -22.46 2.00
C LEU A 347 4.54 -22.16 2.69
N ASN A 348 4.36 -20.94 3.19
CA ASN A 348 3.15 -20.53 3.90
C ASN A 348 2.21 -19.63 3.08
N ASN A 349 2.64 -19.20 1.90
CA ASN A 349 1.82 -18.46 0.94
C ASN A 349 2.11 -19.00 -0.46
N THR A 350 1.25 -19.90 -0.93
CA THR A 350 1.37 -20.53 -2.24
C THR A 350 0.78 -19.69 -3.36
N ASN A 351 0.19 -18.54 -3.05
CA ASN A 351 -0.41 -17.63 -4.03
C ASN A 351 0.60 -16.54 -4.45
N GLY A 352 1.48 -16.87 -5.34
CA GLY A 352 2.52 -15.98 -5.87
C GLY A 352 3.12 -16.58 -7.15
N LEU A 353 4.22 -16.00 -7.60
CA LEU A 353 4.98 -16.48 -8.76
C LEU A 353 5.80 -17.73 -8.40
N SER A 354 6.13 -18.55 -9.40
CA SER A 354 7.07 -19.68 -9.22
C SER A 354 8.52 -19.22 -9.05
N GLU A 355 8.84 -18.01 -9.51
CA GLU A 355 10.15 -17.35 -9.43
C GLU A 355 9.91 -15.84 -9.55
N GLN A 356 10.64 -15.03 -8.79
CA GLN A 356 10.45 -13.58 -8.74
C GLN A 356 10.86 -12.81 -10.00
N SER A 357 11.79 -13.37 -10.79
CA SER A 357 12.28 -12.73 -12.02
C SER A 357 11.34 -12.99 -13.18
N VAL A 358 10.48 -12.05 -13.47
CA VAL A 358 9.56 -12.09 -14.61
C VAL A 358 10.29 -11.63 -15.87
N ILE A 359 10.24 -12.45 -16.92
CA ILE A 359 10.90 -12.20 -18.20
C ILE A 359 9.89 -11.86 -19.32
N SER A 360 8.75 -12.54 -19.34
CA SER A 360 7.76 -12.37 -20.41
C SER A 360 6.33 -12.42 -19.88
N LEU A 361 5.43 -11.74 -20.60
CA LEU A 361 4.01 -11.66 -20.28
C LEU A 361 3.18 -11.88 -21.55
N TYR A 362 2.07 -12.57 -21.42
CA TYR A 362 1.03 -12.69 -22.46
C TYR A 362 -0.36 -12.67 -21.81
N GLU A 363 -1.23 -11.76 -22.24
CA GLU A 363 -2.61 -11.65 -21.77
C GLU A 363 -3.57 -12.34 -22.74
N GLU A 364 -4.40 -13.23 -22.23
CA GLU A 364 -5.48 -13.87 -22.99
C GLU A 364 -6.68 -12.92 -23.16
N LYS A 365 -7.54 -13.22 -24.13
CA LYS A 365 -8.76 -12.42 -24.41
C LYS A 365 -9.74 -12.39 -23.23
N ASP A 366 -9.68 -13.36 -22.31
CA ASP A 366 -10.49 -13.40 -21.07
C ASP A 366 -9.85 -12.65 -19.89
N GLY A 367 -8.71 -12.00 -20.11
CA GLY A 367 -7.98 -11.19 -19.12
C GLY A 367 -7.02 -12.00 -18.22
N LYS A 368 -6.89 -13.32 -18.41
CA LYS A 368 -5.84 -14.10 -17.73
C LYS A 368 -4.47 -13.80 -18.30
N VAL A 369 -3.46 -13.82 -17.44
CA VAL A 369 -2.09 -13.45 -17.82
C VAL A 369 -1.14 -14.64 -17.63
N TRP A 370 -0.51 -15.05 -18.72
CA TRP A 370 0.61 -15.99 -18.70
C TRP A 370 1.92 -15.24 -18.43
N ILE A 371 2.71 -15.75 -17.52
CA ILE A 371 3.90 -15.10 -17.00
C ILE A 371 5.07 -16.06 -17.13
N GLY A 372 6.05 -15.70 -17.95
CA GLY A 372 7.29 -16.43 -18.10
C GLY A 372 8.35 -15.93 -17.12
N THR A 373 9.05 -16.86 -16.47
CA THR A 373 10.02 -16.57 -15.41
C THR A 373 11.41 -17.09 -15.72
N ASP A 374 12.41 -16.68 -14.93
CA ASP A 374 13.80 -17.13 -15.01
C ASP A 374 13.98 -18.47 -14.29
N GLY A 375 13.74 -19.57 -14.99
CA GLY A 375 13.92 -20.92 -14.45
C GLY A 375 12.69 -21.54 -13.78
N GLY A 376 11.70 -20.76 -13.36
CA GLY A 376 10.47 -21.24 -12.72
C GLY A 376 9.38 -21.75 -13.70
N GLY A 377 9.64 -21.68 -15.02
CA GLY A 377 8.67 -22.05 -16.05
C GLY A 377 7.64 -20.95 -16.32
N ILE A 378 6.41 -21.33 -16.67
CA ILE A 378 5.30 -20.38 -16.89
C ILE A 378 4.29 -20.43 -15.76
N ASN A 379 3.68 -19.29 -15.48
CA ASN A 379 2.60 -19.14 -14.50
C ASN A 379 1.36 -18.60 -15.20
N LEU A 380 0.19 -19.03 -14.79
CA LEU A 380 -1.08 -18.44 -15.19
C LEU A 380 -1.64 -17.66 -14.00
N TYR A 381 -1.84 -16.38 -14.18
CA TYR A 381 -2.53 -15.52 -13.23
C TYR A 381 -3.96 -15.27 -13.68
N ASP A 382 -4.91 -15.51 -12.79
CA ASP A 382 -6.33 -15.22 -12.98
C ASP A 382 -6.74 -14.02 -12.13
N PRO A 383 -6.93 -12.83 -12.72
CA PRO A 383 -7.29 -11.62 -11.98
C PRO A 383 -8.68 -11.69 -11.33
N SER A 384 -9.59 -12.54 -11.82
CA SER A 384 -10.93 -12.68 -11.24
C SER A 384 -10.93 -13.39 -9.89
N THR A 385 -9.98 -14.31 -9.69
CA THR A 385 -9.82 -15.09 -8.46
C THR A 385 -8.60 -14.68 -7.66
N ASP A 386 -7.75 -13.81 -8.24
CA ASP A 386 -6.47 -13.38 -7.67
C ASP A 386 -5.54 -14.56 -7.35
N LYS A 387 -5.43 -15.53 -8.25
CA LYS A 387 -4.67 -16.77 -8.03
C LYS A 387 -3.68 -17.06 -9.14
N PHE A 388 -2.58 -17.69 -8.74
CA PHE A 388 -1.55 -18.21 -9.62
C PHE A 388 -1.64 -19.74 -9.72
N ILE A 389 -1.39 -20.25 -10.94
CA ILE A 389 -1.17 -21.67 -11.21
C ILE A 389 0.21 -21.80 -11.85
N HIS A 390 1.05 -22.68 -11.32
CA HIS A 390 2.42 -22.87 -11.78
C HIS A 390 2.54 -24.06 -12.73
N PHE A 391 3.24 -23.88 -13.81
CA PHE A 391 3.58 -24.93 -14.77
C PHE A 391 5.10 -24.97 -14.94
N PRO A 392 5.80 -25.77 -14.11
CA PRO A 392 7.25 -25.83 -14.14
C PRO A 392 7.73 -26.36 -15.50
N SER A 393 8.77 -25.72 -16.03
CA SER A 393 9.45 -26.22 -17.21
C SER A 393 10.36 -27.38 -16.83
N THR A 394 10.30 -28.47 -17.59
CA THR A 394 11.21 -29.61 -17.43
C THR A 394 12.67 -29.25 -17.80
N TYR A 395 12.88 -28.08 -18.38
CA TYR A 395 14.17 -27.63 -18.90
C TYR A 395 14.93 -26.66 -17.98
N GLY A 396 14.25 -26.05 -16.97
CA GLY A 396 14.88 -25.12 -16.02
C GLY A 396 15.51 -23.90 -16.68
N ASP A 397 14.95 -23.43 -17.81
CA ASP A 397 15.50 -22.33 -18.60
C ASP A 397 14.59 -21.08 -18.52
N LYS A 398 15.11 -19.92 -18.90
CA LYS A 398 14.37 -18.66 -18.94
C LYS A 398 13.29 -18.67 -20.02
N VAL A 399 12.09 -18.29 -19.67
CA VAL A 399 10.97 -18.15 -20.62
C VAL A 399 10.98 -16.74 -21.19
N VAL A 400 11.60 -16.58 -22.38
CA VAL A 400 11.87 -15.25 -22.97
C VAL A 400 10.69 -14.67 -23.74
N SER A 401 9.79 -15.52 -24.26
CA SER A 401 8.54 -15.05 -24.86
C SER A 401 7.42 -16.10 -24.79
N ILE A 402 6.19 -15.62 -24.82
CA ILE A 402 4.96 -16.42 -24.84
C ILE A 402 4.04 -15.82 -25.88
N ALA A 403 3.47 -16.67 -26.78
CA ALA A 403 2.49 -16.27 -27.79
C ALA A 403 1.37 -17.32 -27.90
N GLU A 404 0.15 -16.91 -28.22
CA GLU A 404 -0.95 -17.83 -28.42
C GLU A 404 -0.93 -18.42 -29.84
N VAL A 405 -0.95 -19.75 -29.93
CA VAL A 405 -1.09 -20.48 -31.19
C VAL A 405 -2.55 -20.84 -31.43
N SER A 406 -3.24 -21.24 -30.35
CA SER A 406 -4.65 -21.59 -30.38
C SER A 406 -5.24 -21.52 -28.98
N GLU A 407 -6.56 -21.69 -28.87
CA GLU A 407 -7.23 -21.78 -27.55
C GLU A 407 -6.60 -22.84 -26.61
N THR A 408 -5.90 -23.83 -27.18
CA THR A 408 -5.33 -24.94 -26.41
C THR A 408 -3.82 -24.97 -26.36
N GLU A 409 -3.11 -24.16 -27.15
CA GLU A 409 -1.65 -24.20 -27.24
C GLU A 409 -1.01 -22.81 -27.20
N LEU A 410 0.07 -22.70 -26.43
CA LEU A 410 0.97 -21.56 -26.42
C LEU A 410 2.29 -21.92 -27.08
N MET A 411 2.89 -20.98 -27.80
CA MET A 411 4.27 -21.01 -28.23
C MET A 411 5.12 -20.37 -27.13
N VAL A 412 6.07 -21.12 -26.60
CA VAL A 412 6.91 -20.72 -25.47
C VAL A 412 8.37 -20.81 -25.91
N SER A 413 9.06 -19.69 -25.86
CA SER A 413 10.47 -19.62 -26.24
C SER A 413 11.33 -19.70 -24.98
N LEU A 414 12.28 -20.63 -24.99
CA LEU A 414 13.27 -20.85 -23.94
C LEU A 414 14.63 -20.31 -24.38
N TYR A 415 15.33 -19.62 -23.49
CA TYR A 415 16.54 -18.86 -23.77
C TYR A 415 17.63 -19.65 -24.51
N THR A 416 17.94 -20.88 -24.04
CA THR A 416 19.00 -21.73 -24.64
C THR A 416 18.45 -22.98 -25.32
N LYS A 417 17.14 -23.30 -25.17
CA LYS A 417 16.57 -24.58 -25.62
C LYS A 417 15.73 -24.47 -26.87
N GLY A 418 15.42 -23.25 -27.31
CA GLY A 418 14.62 -23.04 -28.51
C GLY A 418 13.13 -22.82 -28.22
N ILE A 419 12.29 -23.10 -29.22
CA ILE A 419 10.85 -22.85 -29.18
C ILE A 419 10.07 -24.14 -28.94
N PHE A 420 9.12 -24.07 -28.05
CA PHE A 420 8.26 -25.18 -27.66
C PHE A 420 6.78 -24.79 -27.78
N LEU A 421 5.93 -25.79 -27.99
CA LEU A 421 4.49 -25.69 -27.85
C LEU A 421 4.10 -26.26 -26.49
N PHE A 422 3.38 -25.45 -25.70
CA PHE A 422 2.81 -25.83 -24.41
C PHE A 422 1.30 -26.06 -24.57
N ASN A 423 0.83 -27.25 -24.25
CA ASN A 423 -0.58 -27.56 -24.30
C ASN A 423 -1.26 -27.18 -22.97
N LYS A 424 -2.19 -26.23 -23.01
CA LYS A 424 -2.91 -25.67 -21.84
C LYS A 424 -3.76 -26.71 -21.09
N LYS A 425 -4.20 -27.81 -21.75
CA LYS A 425 -5.03 -28.87 -21.14
C LYS A 425 -4.21 -29.99 -20.52
N THR A 426 -3.15 -30.42 -21.22
CA THR A 426 -2.33 -31.55 -20.77
C THR A 426 -1.13 -31.12 -19.96
N HIS A 427 -0.83 -29.81 -19.95
CA HIS A 427 0.32 -29.17 -19.29
C HIS A 427 1.69 -29.72 -19.75
N LYS A 428 1.75 -30.17 -21.01
CA LYS A 428 2.98 -30.76 -21.58
C LYS A 428 3.61 -29.84 -22.62
N TYR A 429 4.95 -29.83 -22.61
CA TYR A 429 5.75 -29.17 -23.61
C TYR A 429 6.15 -30.16 -24.72
N ARG A 430 6.16 -29.71 -25.98
CA ARG A 430 6.75 -30.41 -27.12
C ARG A 430 7.56 -29.42 -27.96
N PRO A 431 8.69 -29.83 -28.57
CA PRO A 431 9.44 -28.93 -29.45
C PRO A 431 8.57 -28.42 -30.61
N PHE A 432 8.68 -27.15 -30.93
CA PHE A 432 8.12 -26.60 -32.15
C PHE A 432 9.01 -26.99 -33.32
N THR A 433 8.44 -27.69 -34.29
CA THR A 433 9.16 -28.19 -35.47
C THR A 433 8.41 -27.75 -36.72
N ILE A 434 9.15 -27.29 -37.70
CA ILE A 434 8.66 -27.03 -39.05
C ILE A 434 9.26 -28.09 -40.01
N VAL A 435 8.58 -28.30 -41.13
CA VAL A 435 9.08 -29.10 -42.24
C VAL A 435 9.51 -28.12 -43.33
N ASP A 436 10.79 -28.10 -43.65
CA ASP A 436 11.29 -27.35 -44.79
C ASP A 436 10.76 -27.99 -46.08
N GLU A 437 9.98 -27.23 -46.84
CA GLU A 437 9.31 -27.76 -48.07
C GLU A 437 10.27 -28.15 -49.18
N GLU A 438 11.45 -27.50 -49.25
CA GLU A 438 12.46 -27.79 -50.29
C GLU A 438 13.28 -29.04 -49.95
N THR A 439 13.65 -29.23 -48.68
CA THR A 439 14.53 -30.31 -48.23
C THR A 439 13.75 -31.48 -47.61
N ASN A 440 12.47 -31.32 -47.32
CA ASN A 440 11.60 -32.26 -46.58
C ASN A 440 12.17 -32.70 -45.23
N LYS A 441 13.07 -31.87 -44.63
CA LYS A 441 13.66 -32.11 -43.32
C LYS A 441 12.86 -31.39 -42.25
N LYS A 442 12.76 -32.01 -41.07
CA LYS A 442 12.25 -31.36 -39.87
C LYS A 442 13.32 -30.48 -39.28
N GLU A 443 13.03 -29.20 -39.21
CA GLU A 443 13.88 -28.25 -38.53
C GLU A 443 13.28 -27.87 -37.18
N CYS A 444 14.12 -27.77 -36.16
CA CYS A 444 13.77 -27.31 -34.83
C CYS A 444 14.46 -25.98 -34.60
N PHE A 445 13.75 -25.04 -34.02
CA PHE A 445 14.34 -23.77 -33.60
C PHE A 445 15.12 -23.97 -32.28
N TYR A 446 16.28 -24.57 -32.39
CA TYR A 446 17.26 -24.60 -31.31
C TYR A 446 18.22 -23.43 -31.49
N GLY A 447 18.55 -22.75 -30.42
CA GLY A 447 19.49 -21.67 -30.51
C GLY A 447 19.42 -20.72 -29.31
N TYR A 448 20.26 -19.74 -29.34
CA TYR A 448 20.38 -18.73 -28.30
C TYR A 448 19.37 -17.62 -28.56
N LEU A 449 18.54 -17.34 -27.55
CA LEU A 449 17.54 -16.27 -27.53
C LEU A 449 16.55 -16.29 -28.72
N PRO A 450 15.87 -17.41 -29.03
CA PRO A 450 14.79 -17.40 -30.00
C PRO A 450 13.58 -16.68 -29.41
N LEU A 451 12.96 -15.76 -30.16
CA LEU A 451 11.78 -15.00 -29.74
C LEU A 451 10.58 -15.33 -30.62
N ALA A 452 9.46 -15.64 -30.02
CA ALA A 452 8.17 -15.80 -30.70
C ALA A 452 7.20 -14.76 -30.14
N ASN A 453 6.92 -13.71 -30.89
CA ASN A 453 6.09 -12.60 -30.48
C ASN A 453 4.78 -12.58 -31.28
N GLN A 454 3.64 -12.57 -30.59
CA GLN A 454 2.37 -12.35 -31.23
C GLN A 454 2.25 -10.87 -31.63
N VAL A 455 2.02 -10.63 -32.91
CA VAL A 455 1.94 -9.26 -33.45
C VAL A 455 0.54 -8.89 -33.92
N ALA A 456 -0.27 -9.89 -34.27
CA ALA A 456 -1.68 -9.72 -34.61
C ALA A 456 -2.44 -11.02 -34.31
N ASP A 457 -3.76 -11.00 -34.36
CA ASP A 457 -4.58 -12.20 -34.25
C ASP A 457 -4.21 -13.22 -35.32
N GLY A 458 -3.81 -14.40 -34.90
CA GLY A 458 -3.37 -15.46 -35.80
C GLY A 458 -1.99 -15.27 -36.45
N LYS A 459 -1.17 -14.30 -36.02
CA LYS A 459 0.15 -14.04 -36.61
C LYS A 459 1.24 -13.93 -35.53
N ILE A 460 2.25 -14.75 -35.62
CA ILE A 460 3.41 -14.80 -34.71
C ILE A 460 4.69 -14.54 -35.51
N TYR A 461 5.47 -13.53 -35.09
CA TYR A 461 6.81 -13.35 -35.61
C TYR A 461 7.81 -14.18 -34.81
N ILE A 462 8.56 -15.02 -35.51
CA ILE A 462 9.60 -15.84 -34.94
C ILE A 462 10.95 -15.28 -35.38
N ILE A 463 11.75 -14.92 -34.38
CA ILE A 463 13.07 -14.32 -34.55
C ILE A 463 14.09 -15.26 -33.92
N SER A 464 15.00 -15.77 -34.75
CA SER A 464 16.12 -16.66 -34.36
C SER A 464 17.31 -16.35 -35.25
N CYS A 465 17.92 -17.33 -35.88
CA CYS A 465 18.94 -17.12 -36.95
C CYS A 465 18.35 -16.52 -38.25
N GLY A 466 17.10 -16.04 -38.21
CA GLY A 466 16.39 -15.36 -39.29
C GLY A 466 15.05 -14.82 -38.76
N THR A 467 14.32 -14.14 -39.62
CA THR A 467 13.01 -13.58 -39.30
C THR A 467 11.92 -14.30 -40.07
N TYR A 468 10.94 -14.82 -39.36
CA TYR A 468 9.88 -15.67 -39.92
C TYR A 468 8.51 -15.23 -39.43
N VAL A 469 7.50 -15.59 -40.20
CA VAL A 469 6.08 -15.41 -39.85
C VAL A 469 5.43 -16.77 -39.76
N TYR A 470 4.75 -17.01 -38.66
CA TYR A 470 3.89 -18.18 -38.47
C TYR A 470 2.44 -17.73 -38.40
N HIS A 471 1.62 -18.23 -39.31
CA HIS A 471 0.17 -18.02 -39.35
C HIS A 471 -0.53 -19.17 -38.62
N THR A 472 -1.19 -18.86 -37.51
CA THR A 472 -1.76 -19.89 -36.63
C THR A 472 -3.06 -20.52 -37.18
N HIS A 473 -3.75 -19.82 -38.10
CA HIS A 473 -5.02 -20.33 -38.66
C HIS A 473 -4.85 -21.46 -39.66
N ASP A 474 -3.84 -21.36 -40.50
CA ASP A 474 -3.55 -22.36 -41.56
C ASP A 474 -2.25 -23.13 -41.33
N HIS A 475 -1.55 -22.80 -40.21
CA HIS A 475 -0.26 -23.37 -39.82
C HIS A 475 0.82 -23.18 -40.88
N THR A 476 0.71 -22.12 -41.69
CA THR A 476 1.73 -21.78 -42.68
C THR A 476 2.90 -21.05 -42.02
N PHE A 477 4.07 -21.27 -42.56
CA PHE A 477 5.33 -20.71 -42.09
C PHE A 477 6.12 -20.15 -43.28
N SER A 478 6.55 -18.89 -43.19
CA SER A 478 7.30 -18.23 -44.26
C SER A 478 8.39 -17.35 -43.70
N ARG A 479 9.45 -17.16 -44.49
CA ARG A 479 10.50 -16.18 -44.18
C ARG A 479 9.99 -14.78 -44.51
N MET A 480 10.28 -13.79 -43.66
CA MET A 480 9.96 -12.39 -43.95
C MET A 480 10.74 -11.90 -45.17
N GLN A 481 10.09 -11.08 -45.99
CA GLN A 481 10.77 -10.44 -47.13
C GLN A 481 11.68 -9.33 -46.62
N THR A 482 12.92 -9.30 -47.11
CA THR A 482 13.92 -8.29 -46.76
C THR A 482 14.32 -7.50 -47.99
N ASP A 483 14.58 -6.20 -47.81
CA ASP A 483 15.08 -5.32 -48.88
C ASP A 483 16.56 -5.55 -49.20
N ARG A 484 17.30 -6.17 -48.27
CA ARG A 484 18.69 -6.61 -48.40
C ARG A 484 18.99 -7.73 -47.42
N ASP A 485 20.12 -8.37 -47.56
CA ASP A 485 20.57 -9.36 -46.58
C ASP A 485 21.00 -8.71 -45.27
N TYR A 486 20.35 -9.13 -44.17
CA TYR A 486 20.67 -8.72 -42.81
C TYR A 486 21.20 -9.93 -42.05
N ASP A 487 22.30 -9.74 -41.34
CA ASP A 487 22.87 -10.76 -40.46
C ASP A 487 22.35 -10.54 -39.03
N PHE A 488 21.40 -11.37 -38.59
CA PHE A 488 20.86 -11.38 -37.24
C PHE A 488 21.55 -12.39 -36.32
N SER A 489 22.65 -12.99 -36.71
CA SER A 489 23.31 -14.08 -35.99
C SER A 489 23.97 -13.63 -34.69
N ASN A 490 24.40 -12.37 -34.60
CA ASN A 490 25.20 -11.85 -33.50
C ASN A 490 24.42 -10.94 -32.56
N ASP A 491 23.28 -10.40 -33.00
CA ASP A 491 22.47 -9.44 -32.23
C ASP A 491 21.03 -9.92 -32.09
N ALA A 492 20.57 -10.00 -30.84
CA ALA A 492 19.19 -10.38 -30.56
C ALA A 492 18.22 -9.31 -31.08
N LEU A 493 17.49 -9.64 -32.13
CA LEU A 493 16.41 -8.80 -32.65
C LEU A 493 15.17 -8.93 -31.77
N CYS A 494 14.69 -7.83 -31.22
CA CYS A 494 13.55 -7.80 -30.27
C CYS A 494 12.40 -6.98 -30.82
N LEU A 495 11.16 -7.41 -30.56
CA LEU A 495 9.96 -6.61 -30.80
C LEU A 495 9.88 -5.50 -29.74
N SER A 496 9.82 -4.24 -30.20
CA SER A 496 9.67 -3.08 -29.33
C SER A 496 8.25 -2.50 -29.33
N TYR A 497 7.58 -2.55 -30.47
CA TYR A 497 6.23 -2.01 -30.62
C TYR A 497 5.50 -2.75 -31.75
N SER A 498 4.19 -2.93 -31.59
CA SER A 498 3.33 -3.48 -32.65
C SER A 498 1.95 -2.85 -32.59
N ASN A 499 1.34 -2.66 -33.76
CA ASN A 499 -0.07 -2.30 -33.94
C ASN A 499 -0.61 -3.03 -35.18
N ASP A 500 -1.86 -2.77 -35.58
CA ASP A 500 -2.53 -3.45 -36.70
C ASP A 500 -1.89 -3.21 -38.10
N ARG A 501 -0.89 -2.35 -38.22
CA ARG A 501 -0.30 -1.96 -39.51
C ARG A 501 1.17 -2.29 -39.61
N PHE A 502 1.90 -2.14 -38.55
CA PHE A 502 3.34 -2.33 -38.55
C PHE A 502 3.87 -2.72 -37.18
N SER A 503 5.08 -3.28 -37.18
CA SER A 503 5.87 -3.55 -35.97
C SER A 503 7.21 -2.87 -36.05
N LEU A 504 7.75 -2.49 -34.90
CA LEU A 504 9.11 -1.98 -34.74
C LEU A 504 9.96 -3.07 -34.08
N LEU A 505 10.99 -3.51 -34.77
CA LEU A 505 11.99 -4.40 -34.24
C LEU A 505 13.29 -3.63 -34.02
N LYS A 506 14.07 -4.06 -33.05
CA LYS A 506 15.39 -3.52 -32.77
C LYS A 506 16.39 -4.60 -32.44
N CYS A 507 17.64 -4.38 -32.76
CA CYS A 507 18.79 -5.02 -32.12
C CYS A 507 19.67 -3.95 -31.43
N ALA A 508 20.90 -4.26 -31.07
CA ALA A 508 21.76 -3.34 -30.34
C ALA A 508 21.94 -1.99 -31.06
N HIS A 509 22.24 -2.01 -32.37
CA HIS A 509 22.60 -0.83 -33.13
C HIS A 509 21.64 -0.49 -34.27
N GLN A 510 20.68 -1.34 -34.58
CA GLN A 510 19.80 -1.20 -35.73
C GLN A 510 18.32 -1.24 -35.32
N ALA A 511 17.51 -0.42 -35.98
CA ALA A 511 16.06 -0.38 -35.84
C ALA A 511 15.40 -0.73 -37.19
N PHE A 512 14.35 -1.52 -37.12
CA PHE A 512 13.66 -2.03 -38.29
C PHE A 512 12.16 -1.73 -38.22
N TRP A 513 11.61 -1.48 -39.40
CA TRP A 513 10.17 -1.41 -39.64
C TRP A 513 9.70 -2.68 -40.32
N VAL A 514 8.65 -3.31 -39.79
CA VAL A 514 8.00 -4.45 -40.41
C VAL A 514 6.59 -4.04 -40.82
N ASP A 515 6.31 -4.12 -42.12
CA ASP A 515 4.95 -3.95 -42.63
C ASP A 515 4.18 -5.24 -42.42
N GLN A 516 3.12 -5.18 -41.61
CA GLN A 516 2.35 -6.39 -41.24
C GLN A 516 1.47 -6.92 -42.38
N LYS A 517 1.22 -6.14 -43.42
CA LYS A 517 0.41 -6.58 -44.56
C LYS A 517 1.21 -7.41 -45.55
N SER A 518 2.44 -7.02 -45.79
CA SER A 518 3.35 -7.70 -46.72
C SER A 518 4.37 -8.61 -46.06
N ASP A 519 4.44 -8.59 -44.72
CA ASP A 519 5.46 -9.29 -43.91
C ASP A 519 6.90 -8.96 -44.37
N SER A 520 7.10 -7.70 -44.77
CA SER A 520 8.41 -7.21 -45.20
C SER A 520 9.10 -6.38 -44.13
N ILE A 521 10.38 -6.64 -43.93
CA ILE A 521 11.24 -5.95 -42.98
C ILE A 521 12.22 -5.04 -43.71
N ARG A 522 12.39 -3.81 -43.23
CA ARG A 522 13.35 -2.82 -43.76
C ARG A 522 14.04 -2.07 -42.63
N LEU A 523 15.30 -1.71 -42.86
CA LEU A 523 16.05 -0.90 -41.92
C LEU A 523 15.45 0.51 -41.85
N LEU A 524 15.22 1.01 -40.63
CA LEU A 524 14.86 2.39 -40.37
C LEU A 524 16.08 3.28 -40.23
N PHE A 525 16.96 2.87 -39.32
CA PHE A 525 18.25 3.54 -39.06
C PHE A 525 19.22 2.58 -38.39
N GLU A 526 20.49 2.95 -38.42
CA GLU A 526 21.60 2.29 -37.82
C GLU A 526 22.41 3.30 -37.00
N LEU A 527 22.85 2.92 -35.82
CA LEU A 527 23.64 3.74 -34.89
C LEU A 527 25.12 3.42 -35.01
N GLU A 528 25.95 4.29 -34.48
CA GLU A 528 27.39 4.05 -34.34
C GLU A 528 27.66 3.00 -33.26
N LYS A 529 28.88 2.41 -33.26
CA LYS A 529 29.21 1.25 -32.40
C LYS A 529 29.18 1.53 -30.89
N ASP A 530 29.26 2.79 -30.49
CA ASP A 530 29.24 3.24 -29.10
C ASP A 530 27.83 3.63 -28.61
N GLU A 531 26.83 3.50 -29.45
CA GLU A 531 25.43 3.80 -29.13
C GLU A 531 24.57 2.54 -29.19
N LEU A 532 23.80 2.25 -28.15
CA LEU A 532 22.91 1.10 -28.08
C LEU A 532 21.44 1.51 -27.98
N ILE A 533 20.57 0.87 -28.75
CA ILE A 533 19.11 1.04 -28.65
C ILE A 533 18.61 0.20 -27.48
N THR A 534 18.13 0.83 -26.40
CA THR A 534 17.56 0.12 -25.26
C THR A 534 16.07 -0.14 -25.42
N SER A 535 15.31 0.82 -25.95
CA SER A 535 13.88 0.67 -26.23
C SER A 535 13.42 1.59 -27.35
N MET A 536 12.29 1.24 -27.98
CA MET A 536 11.58 2.11 -28.94
C MET A 536 10.10 2.08 -28.64
N SER A 537 9.42 3.18 -28.91
CA SER A 537 7.96 3.28 -28.85
C SER A 537 7.43 4.19 -29.96
N TYR A 538 6.13 4.13 -30.22
CA TYR A 538 5.44 4.94 -31.20
C TYR A 538 4.28 5.68 -30.54
N ASP A 539 4.17 6.97 -30.79
CA ASP A 539 3.14 7.81 -30.18
C ASP A 539 1.98 8.13 -31.16
N ASN A 540 0.91 8.73 -30.60
CA ASN A 540 -0.26 9.17 -31.38
C ASN A 540 0.06 10.30 -32.38
N ASN A 541 1.21 10.99 -32.27
CA ASN A 541 1.68 12.03 -33.17
C ASN A 541 2.51 11.48 -34.35
N ARG A 542 2.57 10.16 -34.50
CA ARG A 542 3.34 9.43 -35.51
C ARG A 542 4.87 9.60 -35.35
N MET A 543 5.32 9.81 -34.13
CA MET A 543 6.75 9.89 -33.79
C MET A 543 7.24 8.57 -33.23
N ILE A 544 8.44 8.18 -33.64
CA ILE A 544 9.17 7.05 -33.04
C ILE A 544 10.12 7.64 -32.00
N TRP A 545 9.93 7.20 -30.76
CA TRP A 545 10.80 7.55 -29.64
C TRP A 545 11.80 6.43 -29.42
N THR A 546 13.08 6.77 -29.33
CA THR A 546 14.16 5.81 -29.13
C THR A 546 14.96 6.22 -27.90
N CYS A 547 15.15 5.27 -26.99
CA CYS A 547 16.05 5.44 -25.85
C CYS A 547 17.42 4.85 -26.21
N LEU A 548 18.48 5.64 -26.05
CA LEU A 548 19.85 5.26 -26.35
C LEU A 548 20.66 5.14 -25.06
N LEU A 549 21.56 4.18 -25.03
CA LEU A 549 22.61 4.05 -24.04
C LEU A 549 23.95 4.33 -24.72
N TYR A 550 24.68 5.32 -24.23
CA TYR A 550 26.04 5.62 -24.69
C TYR A 550 27.03 4.80 -23.89
N THR A 551 27.82 3.97 -24.58
CA THR A 551 28.93 3.24 -23.96
C THR A 551 30.19 4.10 -24.13
N SER A 552 30.36 5.11 -23.26
CA SER A 552 31.64 5.82 -23.21
C SER A 552 32.65 4.91 -22.55
N ASP A 553 33.72 4.59 -23.25
CA ASP A 553 34.96 4.09 -22.65
C ASP A 553 35.50 5.17 -21.70
N ALA A 554 35.14 5.05 -20.42
CA ALA A 554 35.70 5.88 -19.37
C ALA A 554 36.92 5.22 -18.78
#